data_6b8119b2061e6948c6e33337ed5f123b
#
_entry.id   6b8119b2061e6948c6e33337ed5f123b
#
_cell.length_a   1.000
_cell.length_b   1.000
_cell.length_c   1.000
_cell.angle_alpha   90.00
_cell.angle_beta   90.00
_cell.angle_gamma   90.00
#
_symmetry.space_group_name_H-M   'P 1'
#
loop_
_entity.id
_entity.type
_entity.pdbx_description
1 polymer ?
#
loop_
_entity_poly.entity_id
_entity_poly.type
_entity_poly.pdbx_seq_one_letter_code
_entity_poly.pdbx_strand_id
1 'polypeptide(L)'
;MESRESAFLARFKANRWAYTLTILVTLTVGILIGTVVSYGVKGKEGAKSSDATPLSIPAPQQLSNAFSQISKQLEPSVVNINTESTVKNPHRRGRSVRPDPDQDQGNGEEDSPFQDFFDKFFGGQGGQGGPEAGSIRQRSLGSGVIVDSKGYIVTNRHVVEKADRIRVKLQDENPASPGHDAKLIGMDQETDLAVIKIEVDHALPTAKLGNSDGMEVGDWVLAIGSPFGLQETVTAGIVSAKERNIVPNRQFQSFIQTDAAINPGNSGGPLVNMAGEVIGINTAILTETSSYAGVGFAMPSNTVAQVYNQLIGPEHRVSRGSIGIEFSAQPNPAIAHIYGSGVTVSNVVSGSPADEAGLKIGDTITSVDGREVKSGDELVADIAARKPGSKAKLAFVRNGKKQDTTVTIADRSKLFASRLGEEDENQSEEAPKASKFGVTVRSITPDLADRLSITAGKGVVVQDVKQGSFAEDLGLNRGDVVLEVNKQPVNNPDDFTKIEKSMKSGQDVVFLVRPRGARSQDGTIFLAGTLP
;
A
#
# COMPACT_ATOMS: atom_id res chain seq x y z
N MET A 1 10.16 -22.72 -85.63
CA MET A 1 9.88 -23.13 -84.23
C MET A 1 8.77 -24.16 -84.12
N GLU A 2 7.89 -24.29 -85.05
CA GLU A 2 6.74 -25.21 -85.05
C GLU A 2 7.05 -26.73 -85.16
N SER A 3 8.24 -27.11 -85.66
CA SER A 3 8.57 -28.56 -85.89
C SER A 3 9.04 -29.30 -84.61
N ARG A 4 9.45 -28.60 -83.57
CA ARG A 4 9.90 -29.24 -82.33
C ARG A 4 8.72 -29.56 -81.37
N GLU A 5 7.70 -28.74 -81.34
CA GLU A 5 6.52 -28.96 -80.51
C GLU A 5 5.67 -30.12 -80.97
N SER A 6 5.53 -30.26 -82.33
CA SER A 6 4.79 -31.37 -82.86
C SER A 6 5.44 -32.75 -82.65
N ALA A 7 6.80 -32.79 -82.65
CA ALA A 7 7.53 -34.03 -82.40
C ALA A 7 7.48 -34.42 -80.88
N PHE A 8 7.45 -33.42 -79.97
CA PHE A 8 7.29 -33.67 -78.55
C PHE A 8 5.88 -34.22 -78.21
N LEU A 9 4.84 -33.58 -78.75
CA LEU A 9 3.45 -34.05 -78.61
C LEU A 9 3.19 -35.43 -79.18
N ALA A 10 3.83 -35.75 -80.32
CA ALA A 10 3.72 -37.09 -80.97
C ALA A 10 4.40 -38.18 -80.10
N ARG A 11 5.57 -37.89 -79.52
CA ARG A 11 6.26 -38.78 -78.54
C ARG A 11 5.49 -38.93 -77.24
N PHE A 12 4.83 -37.87 -76.80
CA PHE A 12 3.98 -37.91 -75.59
C PHE A 12 2.74 -38.78 -75.82
N LYS A 13 2.11 -38.68 -77.00
CA LYS A 13 0.99 -39.53 -77.35
C LYS A 13 1.38 -40.99 -77.52
N ALA A 14 2.53 -41.30 -78.12
CA ALA A 14 3.00 -42.65 -78.32
C ALA A 14 3.34 -43.40 -77.04
N ASN A 15 3.86 -42.66 -76.00
CA ASN A 15 4.27 -43.27 -74.75
C ASN A 15 3.37 -42.87 -73.56
N ARG A 16 2.13 -42.53 -73.78
CA ARG A 16 1.20 -42.10 -72.72
C ARG A 16 1.18 -43.02 -71.51
N TRP A 17 1.21 -44.31 -71.72
CA TRP A 17 1.24 -45.30 -70.65
C TRP A 17 2.51 -45.29 -69.87
N ALA A 18 3.67 -45.05 -70.47
CA ALA A 18 4.94 -44.94 -69.76
C ALA A 18 5.00 -43.67 -68.90
N TYR A 19 4.52 -42.53 -69.42
CA TYR A 19 4.48 -41.29 -68.65
C TYR A 19 3.48 -41.34 -67.47
N THR A 20 2.28 -41.92 -67.71
CA THR A 20 1.32 -42.11 -66.61
C THR A 20 1.84 -43.07 -65.53
N LEU A 21 2.52 -44.15 -65.95
CA LEU A 21 3.16 -45.08 -65.01
C LEU A 21 4.25 -44.41 -64.23
N THR A 22 5.10 -43.59 -64.87
CA THR A 22 6.17 -42.86 -64.20
C THR A 22 5.60 -41.85 -63.17
N ILE A 23 4.56 -41.10 -63.55
CA ILE A 23 3.87 -40.17 -62.65
C ILE A 23 3.25 -40.90 -61.45
N LEU A 24 2.62 -42.06 -61.69
CA LEU A 24 1.99 -42.88 -60.67
C LEU A 24 3.03 -43.44 -59.72
N VAL A 25 4.16 -43.91 -60.22
CA VAL A 25 5.28 -44.41 -59.41
C VAL A 25 5.94 -43.28 -58.55
N THR A 26 6.14 -42.13 -59.21
CA THR A 26 6.71 -40.98 -58.41
C THR A 26 5.73 -40.49 -57.38
N LEU A 27 4.43 -40.48 -57.62
CA LEU A 27 3.40 -40.09 -56.66
C LEU A 27 3.32 -41.09 -55.49
N THR A 28 3.35 -42.41 -55.78
CA THR A 28 3.35 -43.46 -54.75
C THR A 28 4.61 -43.46 -53.93
N VAL A 29 5.77 -43.23 -54.53
CA VAL A 29 7.04 -43.07 -53.79
C VAL A 29 7.01 -41.81 -52.93
N GLY A 30 6.48 -40.70 -53.46
CA GLY A 30 6.29 -39.47 -52.70
C GLY A 30 5.37 -39.64 -51.47
N ILE A 31 4.25 -40.34 -51.65
CA ILE A 31 3.31 -40.67 -50.56
C ILE A 31 3.99 -41.61 -49.55
N LEU A 32 4.74 -42.62 -50.00
CA LEU A 32 5.47 -43.55 -49.13
C LEU A 32 6.56 -42.82 -48.30
N ILE A 33 7.32 -41.95 -48.96
CA ILE A 33 8.32 -41.11 -48.27
C ILE A 33 7.61 -40.16 -47.30
N GLY A 34 6.53 -39.53 -47.70
CA GLY A 34 5.73 -38.63 -46.83
C GLY A 34 5.16 -39.37 -45.61
N THR A 35 4.65 -40.59 -45.78
CA THR A 35 4.16 -41.41 -44.67
C THR A 35 5.29 -41.88 -43.76
N VAL A 36 6.42 -42.33 -44.30
CA VAL A 36 7.59 -42.72 -43.50
C VAL A 36 8.17 -41.53 -42.74
N VAL A 37 8.26 -40.37 -43.37
CA VAL A 37 8.67 -39.12 -42.68
C VAL A 37 7.63 -38.70 -41.63
N SER A 38 6.35 -38.80 -41.92
CA SER A 38 5.27 -38.50 -40.98
C SER A 38 5.19 -39.50 -39.81
N TYR A 39 5.48 -40.78 -40.05
CA TYR A 39 5.62 -41.78 -38.97
C TYR A 39 6.95 -41.70 -38.23
N GLY A 40 8.03 -41.24 -38.88
CA GLY A 40 9.35 -41.04 -38.27
C GLY A 40 9.46 -39.76 -37.48
N VAL A 41 8.59 -38.77 -37.76
CA VAL A 41 8.38 -37.56 -36.95
C VAL A 41 7.18 -37.78 -36.00
N LYS A 42 7.08 -38.95 -35.37
CA LYS A 42 6.59 -38.97 -33.99
C LYS A 42 7.68 -38.25 -33.20
N GLY A 43 7.39 -36.98 -32.89
CA GLY A 43 8.31 -36.15 -32.12
C GLY A 43 8.86 -37.00 -31.00
N LYS A 44 10.16 -37.04 -30.86
CA LYS A 44 10.78 -37.41 -29.56
C LYS A 44 9.93 -36.69 -28.53
N GLU A 45 9.19 -37.44 -27.72
CA GLU A 45 8.59 -36.87 -26.51
C GLU A 45 9.69 -36.05 -25.90
N GLY A 46 9.52 -34.70 -25.90
CA GLY A 46 10.49 -33.82 -25.31
C GLY A 46 10.71 -34.34 -23.89
N ALA A 47 11.95 -34.45 -23.49
CA ALA A 47 12.30 -34.93 -22.17
C ALA A 47 11.33 -34.28 -21.17
N LYS A 48 10.54 -35.10 -20.45
CA LYS A 48 9.58 -34.60 -19.47
C LYS A 48 10.39 -33.77 -18.49
N SER A 49 10.15 -32.46 -18.48
CA SER A 49 10.91 -31.53 -17.66
C SER A 49 10.60 -31.69 -16.15
N SER A 50 9.54 -32.43 -15.82
CA SER A 50 9.16 -32.73 -14.45
C SER A 50 8.19 -33.93 -14.39
N ASP A 51 8.17 -34.65 -13.27
CA ASP A 51 7.19 -35.71 -12.98
C ASP A 51 5.85 -35.17 -12.47
N ALA A 52 5.62 -33.85 -12.58
CA ALA A 52 4.40 -33.21 -12.12
C ALA A 52 3.18 -33.69 -12.93
N THR A 53 2.13 -34.11 -12.23
CA THR A 53 0.86 -34.46 -12.82
C THR A 53 0.16 -33.17 -13.28
N PRO A 54 -0.36 -33.09 -14.52
CA PRO A 54 -1.14 -31.95 -14.96
C PRO A 54 -2.35 -31.72 -14.05
N LEU A 55 -2.56 -30.45 -13.65
CA LEU A 55 -3.72 -30.07 -12.85
C LEU A 55 -4.98 -30.10 -13.74
N SER A 56 -6.10 -30.58 -13.17
CA SER A 56 -7.42 -30.49 -13.82
C SER A 56 -7.95 -29.06 -13.66
N ILE A 57 -8.13 -28.35 -14.76
CA ILE A 57 -8.65 -26.98 -14.77
C ILE A 57 -10.15 -27.02 -15.13
N PRO A 58 -11.02 -26.26 -14.42
CA PRO A 58 -12.43 -26.12 -14.78
C PRO A 58 -12.60 -25.58 -16.20
N ALA A 59 -13.69 -25.97 -16.89
CA ALA A 59 -13.96 -25.48 -18.23
C ALA A 59 -14.18 -23.94 -18.21
N PRO A 60 -13.58 -23.17 -19.15
CA PRO A 60 -13.69 -21.69 -19.19
C PRO A 60 -15.13 -21.17 -19.17
N GLN A 61 -16.08 -21.91 -19.76
CA GLN A 61 -17.49 -21.55 -19.76
C GLN A 61 -18.13 -21.57 -18.37
N GLN A 62 -17.73 -22.49 -17.51
CA GLN A 62 -18.23 -22.57 -16.12
C GLN A 62 -17.76 -21.36 -15.32
N LEU A 63 -16.51 -20.93 -15.51
CA LEU A 63 -15.93 -19.75 -14.85
C LEU A 63 -16.64 -18.47 -15.31
N SER A 64 -16.85 -18.30 -16.63
CA SER A 64 -17.58 -17.16 -17.19
C SER A 64 -19.01 -17.06 -16.63
N ASN A 65 -19.72 -18.18 -16.56
CA ASN A 65 -21.07 -18.22 -15.98
C ASN A 65 -21.06 -17.84 -14.49
N ALA A 66 -20.07 -18.31 -13.71
CA ALA A 66 -19.94 -17.97 -12.31
C ALA A 66 -19.71 -16.47 -12.11
N PHE A 67 -18.82 -15.84 -12.90
CA PHE A 67 -18.59 -14.38 -12.83
C PHE A 67 -19.88 -13.59 -13.10
N SER A 68 -20.62 -13.96 -14.15
CA SER A 68 -21.88 -13.29 -14.49
C SER A 68 -22.96 -13.46 -13.41
N GLN A 69 -23.01 -14.62 -12.76
CA GLN A 69 -23.96 -14.87 -11.66
C GLN A 69 -23.61 -14.05 -10.41
N ILE A 70 -22.35 -14.05 -10.00
CA ILE A 70 -21.85 -13.29 -8.85
C ILE A 70 -22.11 -11.80 -9.06
N SER A 71 -21.76 -11.28 -10.24
CA SER A 71 -22.01 -9.89 -10.59
C SER A 71 -23.49 -9.52 -10.40
N LYS A 72 -24.41 -10.22 -11.06
CA LYS A 72 -25.86 -9.97 -10.97
C LYS A 72 -26.42 -10.10 -9.54
N GLN A 73 -25.85 -10.99 -8.75
CA GLN A 73 -26.29 -11.18 -7.35
C GLN A 73 -25.88 -10.04 -6.43
N LEU A 74 -24.65 -9.49 -6.64
CA LEU A 74 -24.09 -8.48 -5.77
C LEU A 74 -24.36 -7.04 -6.24
N GLU A 75 -24.59 -6.89 -7.52
CA GLU A 75 -24.91 -5.61 -8.19
C GLU A 75 -25.88 -4.74 -7.38
N PRO A 76 -27.03 -5.23 -6.86
CA PRO A 76 -27.96 -4.38 -6.10
C PRO A 76 -27.45 -3.93 -4.73
N SER A 77 -26.36 -4.52 -4.23
CA SER A 77 -25.74 -4.14 -2.95
C SER A 77 -24.56 -3.17 -3.11
N VAL A 78 -24.15 -2.87 -4.35
CA VAL A 78 -23.09 -1.91 -4.66
C VAL A 78 -23.72 -0.57 -5.03
N VAL A 79 -23.25 0.49 -4.42
CA VAL A 79 -23.83 1.82 -4.59
C VAL A 79 -22.80 2.81 -5.13
N ASN A 80 -23.30 3.82 -5.84
CA ASN A 80 -22.52 4.97 -6.23
C ASN A 80 -22.60 6.05 -5.13
N ILE A 81 -21.45 6.60 -4.76
CA ILE A 81 -21.33 7.67 -3.77
C ILE A 81 -20.85 8.94 -4.48
N ASN A 82 -21.68 9.98 -4.40
CA ASN A 82 -21.38 11.31 -4.89
C ASN A 82 -21.18 12.25 -3.70
N THR A 83 -20.06 12.94 -3.65
CA THR A 83 -19.80 13.93 -2.61
C THR A 83 -19.62 15.32 -3.20
N GLU A 84 -20.08 16.32 -2.47
CA GLU A 84 -19.88 17.74 -2.79
C GLU A 84 -19.12 18.39 -1.63
N SER A 85 -18.01 19.07 -1.94
CA SER A 85 -17.24 19.85 -0.99
C SER A 85 -17.03 21.27 -1.51
N THR A 86 -17.00 22.23 -0.60
CA THR A 86 -16.82 23.66 -0.90
C THR A 86 -15.42 24.10 -0.48
N VAL A 87 -14.52 24.22 -1.44
CA VAL A 87 -13.16 24.72 -1.19
C VAL A 87 -13.16 26.24 -1.23
N LYS A 88 -12.86 26.88 -0.10
CA LYS A 88 -12.64 28.35 -0.04
C LYS A 88 -11.29 28.65 -0.68
N ASN A 89 -11.28 29.46 -1.74
CA ASN A 89 -10.05 29.83 -2.43
C ASN A 89 -9.21 30.79 -1.55
N PRO A 90 -8.02 30.43 -1.05
CA PRO A 90 -7.21 31.28 -0.16
C PRO A 90 -6.53 32.46 -0.87
N HIS A 91 -6.63 32.58 -2.20
CA HIS A 91 -5.86 33.56 -3.01
C HIS A 91 -6.59 34.88 -3.31
N ARG A 92 -7.43 35.41 -2.38
CA ARG A 92 -7.93 36.80 -2.50
C ARG A 92 -7.58 37.65 -1.27
N ARG A 93 -6.27 37.90 -1.04
CA ARG A 93 -5.82 39.16 -0.44
C ARG A 93 -4.85 39.80 -1.44
N GLY A 94 -5.31 40.90 -2.01
CA GLY A 94 -4.67 41.58 -3.12
C GLY A 94 -3.18 41.83 -2.96
N ARG A 95 -2.44 41.35 -3.96
CA ARG A 95 -1.24 42.01 -4.47
C ARG A 95 -0.97 41.46 -5.86
N SER A 96 -1.00 42.34 -6.87
CA SER A 96 -0.52 42.05 -8.20
C SER A 96 1.00 41.80 -8.16
N VAL A 97 1.41 40.55 -8.32
CA VAL A 97 2.80 40.18 -8.61
C VAL A 97 2.79 39.30 -9.86
N ARG A 98 3.63 39.67 -10.81
CA ARG A 98 3.86 38.96 -12.07
C ARG A 98 4.25 37.52 -11.81
N PRO A 99 3.86 36.56 -12.67
CA PRO A 99 4.27 35.16 -12.51
C PRO A 99 5.78 35.04 -12.85
N ASP A 100 6.55 34.51 -11.92
CA ASP A 100 7.91 34.04 -12.13
C ASP A 100 7.79 32.53 -12.46
N PRO A 101 8.40 32.04 -13.57
CA PRO A 101 8.18 30.68 -14.07
C PRO A 101 8.85 29.55 -13.26
N ASP A 102 9.63 29.86 -12.22
CA ASP A 102 10.52 28.89 -11.55
C ASP A 102 10.18 28.59 -10.07
N GLN A 103 8.94 28.86 -9.61
CA GLN A 103 8.52 28.49 -8.25
C GLN A 103 7.28 27.59 -8.27
N ASP A 104 7.46 26.35 -8.67
CA ASP A 104 6.56 25.23 -8.33
C ASP A 104 7.19 24.47 -7.15
N GLN A 105 6.94 24.97 -5.93
CA GLN A 105 7.23 24.23 -4.69
C GLN A 105 5.93 24.17 -3.88
N GLY A 106 5.27 23.02 -4.02
CA GLY A 106 4.07 22.68 -3.32
C GLY A 106 4.26 22.64 -1.81
N ASN A 107 3.37 23.26 -1.09
CA ASN A 107 3.15 23.07 0.34
C ASN A 107 2.80 21.61 0.60
N GLY A 108 3.73 20.87 1.21
CA GLY A 108 3.52 19.48 1.59
C GLY A 108 2.74 19.38 2.91
N GLU A 109 1.43 19.34 2.85
CA GLU A 109 0.67 18.51 3.79
C GLU A 109 1.05 17.05 3.43
N GLU A 110 1.25 16.18 4.42
CA GLU A 110 1.45 14.74 4.20
C GLU A 110 0.16 14.15 3.60
N ASP A 111 -0.08 14.48 2.35
CA ASP A 111 -1.12 13.87 1.56
C ASP A 111 -0.71 12.40 1.34
N SER A 112 -1.55 11.51 1.86
CA SER A 112 -1.45 10.08 1.60
C SER A 112 -1.23 9.88 0.08
N PRO A 113 -0.39 8.93 -0.38
CA PRO A 113 -0.26 8.61 -1.80
C PRO A 113 -1.59 8.39 -2.51
N PHE A 114 -2.64 8.08 -1.75
CA PHE A 114 -4.03 7.97 -2.21
C PHE A 114 -4.70 9.31 -2.43
N GLN A 115 -4.38 10.32 -1.61
CA GLN A 115 -4.89 11.68 -1.75
C GLN A 115 -4.36 12.31 -3.03
N ASP A 116 -3.05 12.22 -3.27
CA ASP A 116 -2.40 12.70 -4.49
C ASP A 116 -2.97 12.05 -5.76
N PHE A 117 -3.24 10.75 -5.70
CA PHE A 117 -3.90 10.02 -6.79
C PHE A 117 -5.31 10.57 -7.03
N PHE A 118 -6.07 10.77 -5.96
CA PHE A 118 -7.45 11.23 -6.02
C PHE A 118 -7.52 12.68 -6.51
N ASP A 119 -6.70 13.57 -5.99
CA ASP A 119 -6.65 14.98 -6.37
C ASP A 119 -6.16 15.19 -7.82
N LYS A 120 -5.20 14.39 -8.28
CA LYS A 120 -4.76 14.39 -9.69
C LYS A 120 -5.83 13.89 -10.65
N PHE A 121 -6.65 12.92 -10.23
CA PHE A 121 -7.63 12.30 -11.10
C PHE A 121 -8.99 13.01 -11.08
N PHE A 122 -9.43 13.52 -9.93
CA PHE A 122 -10.74 14.17 -9.75
C PHE A 122 -10.66 15.68 -9.52
N GLY A 123 -9.53 16.19 -9.04
CA GLY A 123 -9.33 17.63 -8.79
C GLY A 123 -9.15 18.47 -10.05
N GLY A 124 -8.78 17.85 -11.18
CA GLY A 124 -8.45 18.56 -12.43
C GLY A 124 -9.59 18.86 -13.40
N GLN A 125 -10.82 18.37 -13.20
CA GLN A 125 -11.88 18.44 -14.22
C GLN A 125 -13.09 19.35 -13.87
N GLY A 126 -12.96 20.21 -12.86
CA GLY A 126 -14.04 21.11 -12.40
C GLY A 126 -13.88 22.60 -12.73
N GLY A 127 -13.05 23.00 -13.69
CA GLY A 127 -12.66 24.39 -13.94
C GLY A 127 -13.20 25.07 -15.20
N GLN A 128 -14.53 25.05 -15.48
CA GLN A 128 -15.18 26.02 -16.36
C GLN A 128 -16.33 26.71 -15.61
N GLY A 129 -15.98 27.52 -14.63
CA GLY A 129 -16.90 28.48 -13.99
C GLY A 129 -16.34 29.88 -14.11
N GLY A 130 -17.14 30.79 -14.63
CA GLY A 130 -16.79 32.19 -14.89
C GLY A 130 -16.30 32.96 -13.67
N PRO A 131 -15.89 34.26 -13.82
CA PRO A 131 -15.07 35.01 -12.87
C PRO A 131 -15.75 35.50 -11.59
N GLU A 132 -16.83 34.90 -11.11
CA GLU A 132 -17.65 35.44 -10.00
C GLU A 132 -17.98 34.46 -8.87
N ALA A 133 -17.13 33.49 -8.49
CA ALA A 133 -17.44 32.71 -7.30
C ALA A 133 -16.20 32.55 -6.40
N GLY A 134 -16.27 33.10 -5.20
CA GLY A 134 -15.26 32.98 -4.14
C GLY A 134 -15.17 31.59 -3.49
N SER A 135 -15.83 30.57 -4.04
CA SER A 135 -15.79 29.18 -3.60
C SER A 135 -15.90 28.24 -4.81
N ILE A 136 -15.05 27.25 -4.88
CA ILE A 136 -15.08 26.20 -5.91
C ILE A 136 -15.82 25.00 -5.31
N ARG A 137 -16.86 24.51 -5.97
CA ARG A 137 -17.48 23.22 -5.61
C ARG A 137 -16.69 22.10 -6.26
N GLN A 138 -16.10 21.25 -5.46
CA GLN A 138 -15.43 20.03 -5.90
C GLN A 138 -16.40 18.87 -5.71
N ARG A 139 -16.50 18.01 -6.73
CA ARG A 139 -17.26 16.76 -6.67
C ARG A 139 -16.30 15.60 -6.69
N SER A 140 -16.54 14.62 -5.83
CA SER A 140 -15.83 13.35 -5.82
C SER A 140 -16.80 12.20 -6.03
N LEU A 141 -16.34 11.14 -6.64
CA LEU A 141 -17.10 9.95 -6.99
C LEU A 141 -16.41 8.72 -6.45
N GLY A 142 -17.17 7.84 -5.83
CA GLY A 142 -16.68 6.55 -5.34
C GLY A 142 -17.80 5.52 -5.29
N SER A 143 -17.49 4.35 -4.80
CA SER A 143 -18.42 3.26 -4.59
C SER A 143 -18.59 2.98 -3.09
N GLY A 144 -19.62 2.21 -2.77
CA GLY A 144 -19.85 1.66 -1.45
C GLY A 144 -20.54 0.32 -1.53
N VAL A 145 -20.55 -0.39 -0.41
CA VAL A 145 -21.18 -1.70 -0.26
C VAL A 145 -22.21 -1.64 0.86
N ILE A 146 -23.46 -2.01 0.59
CA ILE A 146 -24.50 -2.15 1.59
C ILE A 146 -24.24 -3.44 2.35
N VAL A 147 -23.96 -3.34 3.66
CA VAL A 147 -23.66 -4.48 4.54
C VAL A 147 -24.76 -4.76 5.55
N ASP A 148 -25.74 -3.86 5.67
CA ASP A 148 -26.89 -4.00 6.55
C ASP A 148 -28.15 -3.48 5.85
N SER A 149 -29.24 -4.26 5.89
CA SER A 149 -30.53 -3.93 5.25
C SER A 149 -31.18 -2.64 5.75
N LYS A 150 -30.68 -2.08 6.86
CA LYS A 150 -31.11 -0.80 7.44
C LYS A 150 -30.40 0.41 6.81
N GLY A 151 -29.64 0.22 5.73
CA GLY A 151 -29.00 1.27 4.97
C GLY A 151 -27.59 1.64 5.41
N TYR A 152 -26.89 0.80 6.18
CA TYR A 152 -25.48 1.01 6.47
C TYR A 152 -24.61 0.56 5.30
N ILE A 153 -23.72 1.45 4.87
CA ILE A 153 -22.85 1.30 3.72
C ILE A 153 -21.41 1.49 4.17
N VAL A 154 -20.54 0.56 3.78
CA VAL A 154 -19.09 0.67 3.96
C VAL A 154 -18.50 1.26 2.70
N THR A 155 -17.56 2.18 2.86
CA THR A 155 -16.78 2.81 1.78
C THR A 155 -15.39 3.21 2.29
N ASN A 156 -14.57 3.83 1.45
CA ASN A 156 -13.31 4.42 1.91
C ASN A 156 -13.53 5.78 2.57
N ARG A 157 -12.67 6.10 3.55
CA ARG A 157 -12.68 7.41 4.22
C ARG A 157 -12.43 8.55 3.24
N HIS A 158 -11.40 8.41 2.38
CA HIS A 158 -11.04 9.46 1.41
C HIS A 158 -12.17 9.82 0.42
N VAL A 159 -13.17 8.93 0.25
CA VAL A 159 -14.35 9.23 -0.57
C VAL A 159 -15.25 10.25 0.12
N VAL A 160 -15.35 10.26 1.45
CA VAL A 160 -16.38 11.00 2.22
C VAL A 160 -15.83 12.02 3.21
N GLU A 161 -14.53 12.04 3.54
CA GLU A 161 -14.00 12.82 4.67
C GLU A 161 -14.12 14.34 4.57
N LYS A 162 -14.03 14.88 3.35
CA LYS A 162 -14.11 16.34 3.10
C LYS A 162 -15.47 16.77 2.54
N ALA A 163 -16.47 15.90 2.60
CA ALA A 163 -17.76 16.14 1.98
C ALA A 163 -18.66 17.02 2.87
N ASP A 164 -19.14 18.13 2.33
CA ASP A 164 -20.25 18.91 2.91
C ASP A 164 -21.58 18.17 2.75
N ARG A 165 -21.69 17.38 1.68
CA ARG A 165 -22.87 16.59 1.35
C ARG A 165 -22.47 15.27 0.71
N ILE A 166 -23.10 14.17 1.19
CA ILE A 166 -22.92 12.81 0.68
C ILE A 166 -24.24 12.36 0.09
N ARG A 167 -24.22 11.91 -1.15
CA ARG A 167 -25.38 11.32 -1.83
C ARG A 167 -25.07 9.93 -2.31
N VAL A 168 -25.95 9.01 -2.01
CA VAL A 168 -25.87 7.62 -2.44
C VAL A 168 -26.94 7.36 -3.48
N LYS A 169 -26.54 6.77 -4.58
CA LYS A 169 -27.43 6.32 -5.63
C LYS A 169 -27.47 4.81 -5.66
N LEU A 170 -28.68 4.26 -5.53
CA LEU A 170 -28.95 2.84 -5.66
C LEU A 170 -29.00 2.45 -7.15
N GLN A 171 -28.78 1.18 -7.42
CA GLN A 171 -28.65 0.73 -8.80
C GLN A 171 -29.97 0.74 -9.58
N ASP A 172 -31.08 0.42 -8.92
CA ASP A 172 -32.42 0.37 -9.53
C ASP A 172 -33.06 1.75 -9.72
N GLU A 173 -32.39 2.83 -9.29
CA GLU A 173 -32.89 4.18 -9.42
C GLU A 173 -32.74 4.74 -10.85
N ASN A 174 -33.70 5.60 -11.21
CA ASN A 174 -33.61 6.35 -12.47
C ASN A 174 -32.25 7.09 -12.56
N PRO A 175 -31.54 7.02 -13.70
CA PRO A 175 -30.30 7.77 -13.91
C PRO A 175 -30.38 9.27 -13.59
N ALA A 176 -31.56 9.89 -13.73
CA ALA A 176 -31.78 11.28 -13.38
C ALA A 176 -32.10 11.53 -11.87
N SER A 177 -32.24 10.45 -11.06
CA SER A 177 -32.47 10.58 -9.61
C SER A 177 -31.31 11.31 -8.94
N PRO A 178 -31.57 12.23 -8.01
CA PRO A 178 -30.53 12.84 -7.21
C PRO A 178 -29.89 11.88 -6.19
N GLY A 179 -30.44 10.67 -6.02
CA GLY A 179 -30.06 9.72 -4.99
C GLY A 179 -30.52 10.14 -3.59
N HIS A 180 -30.15 9.32 -2.60
CA HIS A 180 -30.46 9.51 -1.18
C HIS A 180 -29.40 10.35 -0.48
N ASP A 181 -29.81 11.28 0.40
CA ASP A 181 -28.87 11.95 1.30
C ASP A 181 -28.37 10.93 2.33
N ALA A 182 -27.05 10.83 2.49
CA ALA A 182 -26.39 9.93 3.43
C ALA A 182 -25.79 10.71 4.60
N LYS A 183 -25.83 10.09 5.78
CA LYS A 183 -25.18 10.59 6.99
C LYS A 183 -23.88 9.83 7.20
N LEU A 184 -22.79 10.53 7.47
CA LEU A 184 -21.56 9.93 7.97
C LEU A 184 -21.80 9.42 9.39
N ILE A 185 -21.62 8.12 9.61
CA ILE A 185 -21.73 7.48 10.93
C ILE A 185 -20.41 7.56 11.66
N GLY A 186 -19.32 7.24 10.97
CA GLY A 186 -17.97 7.34 11.49
C GLY A 186 -16.94 6.97 10.44
N MET A 187 -15.69 7.30 10.70
CA MET A 187 -14.57 7.00 9.81
C MET A 187 -13.31 6.66 10.60
N ASP A 188 -12.43 5.89 9.98
CA ASP A 188 -11.15 5.49 10.53
C ASP A 188 -10.00 5.85 9.58
N GLN A 189 -9.13 6.72 10.07
CA GLN A 189 -7.99 7.23 9.28
C GLN A 189 -6.92 6.16 9.04
N GLU A 190 -6.73 5.26 10.00
CA GLU A 190 -5.67 4.26 9.93
C GLU A 190 -5.94 3.20 8.85
N THR A 191 -7.21 2.79 8.66
CA THR A 191 -7.60 1.79 7.65
C THR A 191 -8.19 2.39 6.39
N ASP A 192 -8.37 3.72 6.35
CA ASP A 192 -9.07 4.42 5.25
C ASP A 192 -10.49 3.89 5.01
N LEU A 193 -11.21 3.53 6.07
CA LEU A 193 -12.60 3.08 6.00
C LEU A 193 -13.57 4.11 6.57
N ALA A 194 -14.77 4.14 6.04
CA ALA A 194 -15.90 4.91 6.56
C ALA A 194 -17.19 4.12 6.49
N VAL A 195 -18.12 4.45 7.39
CA VAL A 195 -19.49 3.97 7.38
C VAL A 195 -20.42 5.16 7.22
N ILE A 196 -21.26 5.10 6.20
CA ILE A 196 -22.34 6.05 5.97
C ILE A 196 -23.68 5.33 6.06
N LYS A 197 -24.77 6.10 6.25
CA LYS A 197 -26.12 5.54 6.36
C LYS A 197 -27.09 6.34 5.52
N ILE A 198 -27.93 5.65 4.76
CA ILE A 198 -29.12 6.20 4.10
C ILE A 198 -30.38 5.74 4.83
N GLU A 199 -31.42 6.55 4.75
CA GLU A 199 -32.75 6.21 5.27
C GLU A 199 -33.66 5.91 4.08
N VAL A 200 -34.21 4.70 4.07
CA VAL A 200 -35.17 4.21 3.07
C VAL A 200 -36.32 3.50 3.79
N ASP A 201 -37.46 3.38 3.14
CA ASP A 201 -38.69 2.80 3.70
C ASP A 201 -38.81 1.28 3.49
N HIS A 202 -37.81 0.67 2.87
CA HIS A 202 -37.76 -0.77 2.58
C HIS A 202 -36.39 -1.35 2.97
N ALA A 203 -36.34 -2.68 3.11
CA ALA A 203 -35.08 -3.40 3.34
C ALA A 203 -34.23 -3.41 2.08
N LEU A 204 -32.95 -3.02 2.21
CA LEU A 204 -32.00 -2.99 1.11
C LEU A 204 -31.32 -4.36 0.90
N PRO A 205 -30.96 -4.70 -0.35
CA PRO A 205 -30.10 -5.84 -0.63
C PRO A 205 -28.73 -5.62 0.01
N THR A 206 -28.16 -6.70 0.57
CA THR A 206 -26.89 -6.63 1.29
C THR A 206 -25.86 -7.61 0.72
N ALA A 207 -24.60 -7.23 0.73
CA ALA A 207 -23.49 -8.13 0.47
C ALA A 207 -23.00 -8.78 1.76
N LYS A 208 -22.72 -10.08 1.71
CA LYS A 208 -22.19 -10.84 2.84
C LYS A 208 -20.67 -10.57 2.96
N LEU A 209 -20.20 -10.14 4.13
CA LEU A 209 -18.77 -10.12 4.44
C LEU A 209 -18.28 -11.56 4.65
N GLY A 210 -17.30 -11.98 3.85
CA GLY A 210 -16.63 -13.27 3.96
C GLY A 210 -15.44 -13.22 4.92
N ASN A 211 -14.73 -14.36 5.01
CA ASN A 211 -13.51 -14.47 5.82
C ASN A 211 -12.26 -14.28 4.95
N SER A 212 -11.62 -13.12 5.06
CA SER A 212 -10.39 -12.82 4.31
C SER A 212 -9.17 -13.63 4.73
N ASP A 213 -9.15 -14.24 5.92
CA ASP A 213 -8.00 -15.05 6.35
C ASP A 213 -7.97 -16.39 5.59
N GLY A 214 -9.14 -16.89 5.15
CA GLY A 214 -9.28 -18.14 4.42
C GLY A 214 -8.92 -18.06 2.92
N MET A 215 -8.66 -16.86 2.39
CA MET A 215 -8.25 -16.72 0.98
C MET A 215 -6.81 -17.19 0.77
N GLU A 216 -6.51 -17.66 -0.45
CA GLU A 216 -5.18 -18.08 -0.87
C GLU A 216 -4.70 -17.26 -2.07
N VAL A 217 -3.38 -17.14 -2.23
CA VAL A 217 -2.79 -16.53 -3.42
C VAL A 217 -3.11 -17.40 -4.63
N GLY A 218 -3.67 -16.79 -5.67
CA GLY A 218 -4.18 -17.48 -6.84
C GLY A 218 -5.70 -17.64 -6.88
N ASP A 219 -6.42 -17.37 -5.78
CA ASP A 219 -7.88 -17.39 -5.79
C ASP A 219 -8.46 -16.33 -6.72
N TRP A 220 -9.45 -16.71 -7.51
CA TRP A 220 -10.19 -15.79 -8.38
C TRP A 220 -11.00 -14.79 -7.56
N VAL A 221 -10.93 -13.52 -7.98
CA VAL A 221 -11.67 -12.43 -7.37
C VAL A 221 -12.29 -11.51 -8.42
N LEU A 222 -13.40 -10.85 -8.05
CA LEU A 222 -14.03 -9.80 -8.84
C LEU A 222 -13.98 -8.50 -8.04
N ALA A 223 -13.50 -7.43 -8.65
CA ALA A 223 -13.63 -6.09 -8.11
C ALA A 223 -14.84 -5.43 -8.77
N ILE A 224 -15.78 -4.94 -7.94
CA ILE A 224 -17.02 -4.33 -8.40
C ILE A 224 -17.05 -2.87 -7.95
N GLY A 225 -17.53 -1.99 -8.82
CA GLY A 225 -17.71 -0.57 -8.54
C GLY A 225 -18.83 0.02 -9.37
N SER A 226 -19.28 1.21 -9.00
CA SER A 226 -20.31 1.97 -9.70
C SER A 226 -19.77 3.36 -10.09
N PRO A 227 -18.81 3.43 -11.04
CA PRO A 227 -18.20 4.69 -11.45
C PRO A 227 -19.20 5.58 -12.19
N PHE A 228 -19.15 6.89 -11.93
CA PHE A 228 -19.89 7.94 -12.67
C PHE A 228 -21.43 7.85 -12.62
N GLY A 229 -22.01 7.05 -11.73
CA GLY A 229 -23.46 6.81 -11.70
C GLY A 229 -23.99 6.16 -12.98
N LEU A 230 -23.09 5.57 -13.76
CA LEU A 230 -23.35 4.72 -14.93
C LEU A 230 -23.46 3.26 -14.45
N GLN A 231 -23.75 2.36 -15.41
CA GLN A 231 -23.80 0.92 -15.13
C GLN A 231 -22.53 0.44 -14.45
N GLU A 232 -22.67 -0.54 -13.57
CA GLU A 232 -21.58 -1.15 -12.83
C GLU A 232 -20.40 -1.57 -13.69
N THR A 233 -19.23 -1.47 -13.10
CA THR A 233 -18.00 -1.99 -13.68
C THR A 233 -17.54 -3.17 -12.86
N VAL A 234 -17.37 -4.31 -13.50
CA VAL A 234 -16.82 -5.52 -12.92
C VAL A 234 -15.51 -5.86 -13.59
N THR A 235 -14.46 -6.05 -12.79
CA THR A 235 -13.17 -6.54 -13.28
C THR A 235 -12.82 -7.83 -12.58
N ALA A 236 -12.13 -8.75 -13.26
CA ALA A 236 -11.72 -10.04 -12.74
C ALA A 236 -10.20 -10.13 -12.64
N GLY A 237 -9.73 -10.83 -11.65
CA GLY A 237 -8.31 -11.10 -11.41
C GLY A 237 -8.15 -12.16 -10.33
N ILE A 238 -6.98 -12.18 -9.71
CA ILE A 238 -6.66 -13.12 -8.63
C ILE A 238 -6.17 -12.37 -7.38
N VAL A 239 -6.15 -13.06 -6.26
CA VAL A 239 -5.35 -12.64 -5.10
C VAL A 239 -3.88 -12.81 -5.47
N SER A 240 -3.17 -11.72 -5.71
CA SER A 240 -1.74 -11.73 -6.10
C SER A 240 -0.80 -11.85 -4.90
N ALA A 241 -1.19 -11.29 -3.75
CA ALA A 241 -0.48 -11.39 -2.48
C ALA A 241 -1.39 -11.05 -1.31
N LYS A 242 -0.95 -11.39 -0.10
CA LYS A 242 -1.61 -11.06 1.17
C LYS A 242 -0.68 -10.20 2.02
N GLU A 243 -1.26 -9.49 2.98
CA GLU A 243 -0.53 -8.76 4.01
C GLU A 243 0.48 -7.72 3.46
N ARG A 244 0.07 -7.01 2.36
CA ARG A 244 0.91 -5.96 1.79
C ARG A 244 0.79 -4.66 2.56
N ASN A 245 1.90 -4.21 3.13
CA ASN A 245 2.03 -2.88 3.70
C ASN A 245 2.66 -1.96 2.65
N ILE A 246 1.88 -1.03 2.09
CA ILE A 246 2.27 -0.17 0.97
C ILE A 246 2.54 1.28 1.41
N VAL A 247 2.13 1.65 2.60
CA VAL A 247 2.38 2.98 3.16
C VAL A 247 3.33 2.85 4.34
N PRO A 248 4.55 3.37 4.24
CA PRO A 248 5.49 3.38 5.35
C PRO A 248 4.83 3.96 6.62
N ASN A 249 5.12 3.36 7.77
CA ASN A 249 4.64 3.78 9.10
C ASN A 249 3.11 3.67 9.34
N ARG A 250 2.31 3.11 8.42
CA ARG A 250 0.90 2.81 8.64
C ARG A 250 0.69 1.33 8.99
N GLN A 251 0.73 1.03 10.27
CA GLN A 251 0.74 -0.34 10.82
C GLN A 251 -0.59 -1.10 10.70
N PHE A 252 -1.71 -0.42 10.35
CA PHE A 252 -3.04 -1.02 10.24
C PHE A 252 -3.51 -1.19 8.80
N GLN A 253 -2.61 -0.98 7.84
CA GLN A 253 -2.89 -1.11 6.41
C GLN A 253 -2.21 -2.36 5.85
N SER A 254 -2.73 -3.52 6.23
CA SER A 254 -2.33 -4.81 5.67
C SER A 254 -3.32 -5.16 4.56
N PHE A 255 -2.93 -4.96 3.30
CA PHE A 255 -3.81 -5.08 2.15
C PHE A 255 -3.76 -6.45 1.47
N ILE A 256 -4.87 -6.83 0.84
CA ILE A 256 -4.93 -7.84 -0.22
C ILE A 256 -4.42 -7.16 -1.50
N GLN A 257 -3.43 -7.75 -2.16
CA GLN A 257 -3.01 -7.35 -3.49
C GLN A 257 -3.75 -8.17 -4.55
N THR A 258 -4.24 -7.52 -5.60
CA THR A 258 -4.93 -8.15 -6.73
C THR A 258 -4.50 -7.55 -8.06
N ASP A 259 -4.59 -8.31 -9.14
CA ASP A 259 -4.48 -7.84 -10.52
C ASP A 259 -5.85 -7.61 -11.19
N ALA A 260 -6.96 -7.80 -10.45
CA ALA A 260 -8.25 -7.25 -10.86
C ALA A 260 -8.13 -5.73 -11.02
N ALA A 261 -8.51 -5.19 -12.16
CA ALA A 261 -8.28 -3.78 -12.46
C ALA A 261 -9.06 -2.88 -11.50
N ILE A 262 -8.35 -2.14 -10.66
CA ILE A 262 -8.90 -1.08 -9.80
C ILE A 262 -8.68 0.25 -10.52
N ASN A 263 -9.77 0.96 -10.77
CA ASN A 263 -9.77 2.27 -11.41
C ASN A 263 -10.58 3.26 -10.57
N PRO A 264 -10.42 4.58 -10.81
CA PRO A 264 -11.28 5.58 -10.20
C PRO A 264 -12.77 5.24 -10.38
N GLY A 265 -13.47 5.17 -9.25
CA GLY A 265 -14.86 4.72 -9.19
C GLY A 265 -15.07 3.34 -8.56
N ASN A 266 -14.07 2.43 -8.57
CA ASN A 266 -14.16 1.17 -7.83
C ASN A 266 -13.76 1.33 -6.35
N SER A 267 -13.09 2.43 -5.96
CA SER A 267 -12.71 2.70 -4.56
C SER A 267 -13.95 2.74 -3.67
N GLY A 268 -13.92 2.00 -2.57
CA GLY A 268 -15.05 1.79 -1.65
C GLY A 268 -15.98 0.65 -2.05
N GLY A 269 -15.91 0.14 -3.28
CA GLY A 269 -16.64 -1.03 -3.74
C GLY A 269 -16.02 -2.34 -3.25
N PRO A 270 -16.72 -3.49 -3.37
CA PRO A 270 -16.26 -4.77 -2.88
C PRO A 270 -15.24 -5.46 -3.80
N LEU A 271 -14.29 -6.16 -3.20
CA LEU A 271 -13.56 -7.27 -3.78
C LEU A 271 -14.21 -8.56 -3.29
N VAL A 272 -14.65 -9.42 -4.21
CA VAL A 272 -15.45 -10.61 -3.88
C VAL A 272 -14.79 -11.90 -4.37
N ASN A 273 -15.01 -12.99 -3.63
CA ASN A 273 -14.55 -14.33 -3.99
C ASN A 273 -15.57 -15.05 -4.89
N MET A 274 -15.23 -16.26 -5.31
CA MET A 274 -16.09 -17.10 -6.17
C MET A 274 -17.33 -17.67 -5.48
N ALA A 275 -17.49 -17.46 -4.16
CA ALA A 275 -18.72 -17.75 -3.42
C ALA A 275 -19.66 -16.53 -3.35
N GLY A 276 -19.29 -15.38 -3.95
CA GLY A 276 -20.05 -14.13 -3.87
C GLY A 276 -19.95 -13.44 -2.51
N GLU A 277 -18.91 -13.73 -1.74
CA GLU A 277 -18.66 -13.07 -0.46
C GLU A 277 -17.64 -11.96 -0.59
N VAL A 278 -17.85 -10.85 0.08
CA VAL A 278 -16.90 -9.72 0.12
C VAL A 278 -15.69 -10.10 0.96
N ILE A 279 -14.53 -10.24 0.33
CA ILE A 279 -13.25 -10.52 1.01
C ILE A 279 -12.42 -9.28 1.24
N GLY A 280 -12.80 -8.14 0.63
CA GLY A 280 -12.15 -6.87 0.86
C GLY A 280 -12.92 -5.68 0.31
N ILE A 281 -12.45 -4.46 0.65
CA ILE A 281 -12.93 -3.19 0.09
C ILE A 281 -11.82 -2.61 -0.77
N ASN A 282 -12.10 -2.40 -2.05
CA ASN A 282 -11.15 -1.82 -3.00
C ASN A 282 -10.74 -0.42 -2.53
N THR A 283 -9.44 -0.16 -2.41
CA THR A 283 -8.98 1.07 -1.78
C THR A 283 -8.08 1.88 -2.72
N ALA A 284 -7.08 1.26 -3.35
CA ALA A 284 -6.02 1.99 -4.02
C ALA A 284 -5.33 1.20 -5.13
N ILE A 285 -4.56 1.93 -5.93
CA ILE A 285 -3.57 1.39 -6.86
C ILE A 285 -2.20 1.93 -6.52
N LEU A 286 -1.16 1.13 -6.72
CA LEU A 286 0.23 1.60 -6.69
C LEU A 286 0.63 1.97 -8.13
N THR A 287 0.91 3.24 -8.39
CA THR A 287 1.26 3.71 -9.72
C THR A 287 2.06 5.01 -9.67
N GLU A 288 3.08 5.11 -10.54
CA GLU A 288 3.83 6.35 -10.76
C GLU A 288 3.12 7.30 -11.72
N THR A 289 2.17 6.79 -12.52
CA THR A 289 1.54 7.53 -13.64
C THR A 289 0.06 7.81 -13.44
N SER A 290 -0.50 7.56 -12.25
CA SER A 290 -1.94 7.68 -11.96
C SER A 290 -2.84 6.77 -12.83
N SER A 291 -2.27 5.75 -13.48
CA SER A 291 -2.99 4.75 -14.27
C SER A 291 -2.78 3.37 -13.68
N TYR A 292 -3.76 2.48 -13.79
CA TYR A 292 -3.65 1.10 -13.35
C TYR A 292 -2.45 0.40 -14.02
N ALA A 293 -1.53 -0.13 -13.22
CA ALA A 293 -0.30 -0.78 -13.66
C ALA A 293 -0.27 -2.30 -13.35
N GLY A 294 -1.43 -2.93 -13.18
CA GLY A 294 -1.54 -4.37 -12.84
C GLY A 294 -1.46 -4.65 -11.34
N VAL A 295 -1.50 -3.63 -10.49
CA VAL A 295 -1.41 -3.79 -9.03
C VAL A 295 -2.49 -2.97 -8.35
N GLY A 296 -3.48 -3.66 -7.80
CA GLY A 296 -4.57 -3.09 -7.01
C GLY A 296 -4.51 -3.59 -5.56
N PHE A 297 -5.12 -2.85 -4.64
CA PHE A 297 -5.16 -3.14 -3.22
C PHE A 297 -6.57 -3.02 -2.66
N ALA A 298 -6.91 -3.98 -1.78
CA ALA A 298 -8.18 -3.97 -1.06
C ALA A 298 -7.95 -4.19 0.44
N MET A 299 -8.72 -3.49 1.27
CA MET A 299 -8.72 -3.67 2.72
C MET A 299 -9.43 -4.98 3.08
N PRO A 300 -8.80 -5.94 3.81
CA PRO A 300 -9.38 -7.25 4.11
C PRO A 300 -10.71 -7.17 4.85
N SER A 301 -11.65 -8.04 4.51
CA SER A 301 -13.01 -8.06 5.10
C SER A 301 -13.03 -8.27 6.61
N ASN A 302 -12.10 -9.02 7.18
CA ASN A 302 -12.03 -9.18 8.64
C ASN A 302 -11.69 -7.86 9.33
N THR A 303 -10.80 -7.05 8.76
CA THR A 303 -10.53 -5.69 9.22
C THR A 303 -11.75 -4.78 9.01
N VAL A 304 -12.41 -4.88 7.85
CA VAL A 304 -13.65 -4.14 7.56
C VAL A 304 -14.72 -4.43 8.59
N ALA A 305 -14.96 -5.71 8.94
CA ALA A 305 -15.95 -6.11 9.94
C ALA A 305 -15.63 -5.55 11.33
N GLN A 306 -14.36 -5.58 11.73
CA GLN A 306 -13.93 -5.03 13.03
C GLN A 306 -14.15 -3.51 13.09
N VAL A 307 -13.77 -2.78 12.05
CA VAL A 307 -13.95 -1.33 11.94
C VAL A 307 -15.44 -0.98 11.88
N TYR A 308 -16.21 -1.65 11.02
CA TYR A 308 -17.65 -1.46 10.91
C TYR A 308 -18.36 -1.58 12.26
N ASN A 309 -18.13 -2.67 13.00
CA ASN A 309 -18.76 -2.91 14.30
C ASN A 309 -18.43 -1.81 15.32
N GLN A 310 -17.24 -1.23 15.27
CA GLN A 310 -16.88 -0.12 16.16
C GLN A 310 -17.51 1.20 15.72
N LEU A 311 -17.55 1.47 14.41
CA LEU A 311 -18.11 2.72 13.87
C LEU A 311 -19.62 2.81 14.05
N ILE A 312 -20.37 1.70 13.97
CA ILE A 312 -21.80 1.67 14.26
C ILE A 312 -22.11 1.62 15.78
N GLY A 313 -21.10 1.37 16.60
CA GLY A 313 -21.21 1.40 18.05
C GLY A 313 -21.45 2.81 18.60
N PRO A 314 -21.70 2.95 19.91
CA PRO A 314 -22.13 4.23 20.51
C PRO A 314 -21.08 5.35 20.43
N GLU A 315 -19.80 5.01 20.27
CA GLU A 315 -18.73 5.99 20.20
C GLU A 315 -18.44 6.49 18.77
N HIS A 316 -18.97 5.82 17.74
CA HIS A 316 -18.80 6.13 16.32
C HIS A 316 -17.33 6.32 15.88
N ARG A 317 -16.42 5.65 16.56
CA ARG A 317 -14.97 5.73 16.31
C ARG A 317 -14.29 4.38 16.57
N VAL A 318 -13.15 4.19 15.92
CA VAL A 318 -12.29 3.02 16.16
C VAL A 318 -11.34 3.33 17.30
N SER A 319 -11.36 2.51 18.33
CA SER A 319 -10.45 2.58 19.47
C SER A 319 -9.39 1.48 19.34
N ARG A 320 -8.13 1.85 19.39
CA ARG A 320 -6.99 0.92 19.37
C ARG A 320 -6.11 1.14 20.58
N GLY A 321 -5.66 0.04 21.18
CA GLY A 321 -4.67 0.09 22.23
C GLY A 321 -3.32 0.59 21.71
N SER A 322 -2.62 1.34 22.57
CA SER A 322 -1.24 1.75 22.33
C SER A 322 -0.50 1.89 23.65
N ILE A 323 0.81 1.69 23.63
CA ILE A 323 1.68 1.95 24.76
C ILE A 323 2.57 3.17 24.56
N GLY A 324 2.57 3.74 23.33
CA GLY A 324 3.33 4.97 23.03
C GLY A 324 4.81 4.72 22.75
N ILE A 325 5.14 3.69 21.98
CA ILE A 325 6.48 3.44 21.45
C ILE A 325 6.49 3.52 19.93
N GLU A 326 7.67 3.77 19.36
CA GLU A 326 7.97 3.60 17.95
C GLU A 326 9.10 2.59 17.79
N PHE A 327 9.09 1.87 16.68
CA PHE A 327 10.07 0.84 16.34
C PHE A 327 10.13 0.67 14.82
N SER A 328 11.19 0.07 14.31
CA SER A 328 11.25 -0.29 12.88
C SER A 328 10.25 -1.41 12.57
N ALA A 329 9.35 -1.18 11.63
CA ALA A 329 8.34 -2.16 11.22
C ALA A 329 8.96 -3.41 10.58
N GLN A 330 10.12 -3.27 9.92
CA GLN A 330 10.79 -4.38 9.24
C GLN A 330 11.86 -5.01 10.15
N PRO A 331 11.88 -6.36 10.26
CA PRO A 331 12.97 -7.04 10.94
C PRO A 331 14.31 -6.73 10.27
N ASN A 332 15.26 -6.19 11.03
CA ASN A 332 16.59 -5.90 10.53
C ASN A 332 17.61 -6.77 11.28
N PRO A 333 18.33 -7.69 10.58
CA PRO A 333 19.31 -8.57 11.20
C PRO A 333 20.40 -7.84 11.98
N ALA A 334 20.86 -6.67 11.49
CA ALA A 334 21.88 -5.89 12.17
C ALA A 334 21.38 -5.30 13.50
N ILE A 335 20.10 -4.85 13.55
CA ILE A 335 19.47 -4.44 14.82
C ILE A 335 19.38 -5.63 15.77
N ALA A 336 18.93 -6.80 15.29
CA ALA A 336 18.80 -8.01 16.10
C ALA A 336 20.16 -8.49 16.66
N HIS A 337 21.25 -8.38 15.89
CA HIS A 337 22.61 -8.71 16.36
C HIS A 337 23.10 -7.76 17.48
N ILE A 338 22.79 -6.46 17.36
CA ILE A 338 23.27 -5.45 18.31
C ILE A 338 22.38 -5.35 19.56
N TYR A 339 21.05 -5.43 19.35
CA TYR A 339 20.07 -5.15 20.42
C TYR A 339 19.36 -6.41 20.93
N GLY A 340 19.45 -7.54 20.22
CA GLY A 340 18.78 -8.80 20.53
C GLY A 340 17.53 -9.04 19.68
N SER A 341 17.06 -10.29 19.66
CA SER A 341 15.86 -10.69 18.93
C SER A 341 14.61 -10.17 19.63
N GLY A 342 13.64 -9.64 18.85
CA GLY A 342 12.39 -9.04 19.31
C GLY A 342 12.15 -7.69 18.67
N VAL A 343 11.32 -6.86 19.29
CA VAL A 343 10.96 -5.51 18.81
C VAL A 343 11.77 -4.45 19.56
N THR A 344 12.75 -3.85 18.88
CA THR A 344 13.62 -2.83 19.48
C THR A 344 12.95 -1.46 19.42
N VAL A 345 12.79 -0.84 20.58
CA VAL A 345 12.19 0.49 20.76
C VAL A 345 13.13 1.56 20.20
N SER A 346 12.70 2.28 19.17
CA SER A 346 13.44 3.40 18.58
C SER A 346 13.06 4.76 19.18
N ASN A 347 11.83 4.85 19.70
CA ASN A 347 11.37 6.06 20.39
C ASN A 347 10.32 5.72 21.45
N VAL A 348 10.23 6.53 22.51
CA VAL A 348 9.21 6.46 23.55
C VAL A 348 8.54 7.83 23.62
N VAL A 349 7.22 7.85 23.43
CA VAL A 349 6.44 9.10 23.50
C VAL A 349 6.41 9.60 24.94
N SER A 350 6.84 10.81 25.16
CA SER A 350 6.85 11.42 26.51
C SER A 350 5.45 11.45 27.13
N GLY A 351 5.32 11.07 28.41
CA GLY A 351 4.05 10.96 29.12
C GLY A 351 3.17 9.79 28.65
N SER A 352 3.69 8.89 27.82
CA SER A 352 2.97 7.68 27.41
C SER A 352 3.04 6.58 28.47
N PRO A 353 2.18 5.55 28.39
CA PRO A 353 2.26 4.38 29.27
C PRO A 353 3.63 3.68 29.25
N ALA A 354 4.33 3.69 28.13
CA ALA A 354 5.68 3.12 28.02
C ALA A 354 6.71 3.96 28.79
N ASP A 355 6.60 5.29 28.71
CA ASP A 355 7.44 6.23 29.45
C ASP A 355 7.21 6.09 30.97
N GLU A 356 5.94 6.09 31.39
CA GLU A 356 5.56 5.87 32.79
C GLU A 356 6.02 4.51 33.33
N ALA A 357 6.03 3.47 32.48
CA ALA A 357 6.51 2.13 32.81
C ALA A 357 8.06 2.02 32.78
N GLY A 358 8.74 3.09 32.40
CA GLY A 358 10.20 3.17 32.39
C GLY A 358 10.87 2.47 31.20
N LEU A 359 10.15 2.25 30.10
CA LEU A 359 10.75 1.80 28.84
C LEU A 359 11.65 2.89 28.26
N LYS A 360 12.70 2.50 27.58
CA LYS A 360 13.70 3.39 26.99
C LYS A 360 14.05 3.00 25.58
N ILE A 361 14.56 3.95 24.81
CA ILE A 361 15.16 3.71 23.51
C ILE A 361 16.23 2.63 23.65
N GLY A 362 16.25 1.67 22.73
CA GLY A 362 17.16 0.53 22.73
C GLY A 362 16.71 -0.67 23.57
N ASP A 363 15.55 -0.61 24.25
CA ASP A 363 14.95 -1.79 24.84
C ASP A 363 14.42 -2.71 23.73
N THR A 364 14.61 -4.00 23.86
CA THR A 364 14.06 -4.99 22.90
C THR A 364 12.96 -5.78 23.59
N ILE A 365 11.70 -5.55 23.20
CA ILE A 365 10.53 -6.24 23.71
C ILE A 365 10.53 -7.66 23.13
N THR A 366 10.46 -8.66 24.01
CA THR A 366 10.55 -10.08 23.66
C THR A 366 9.25 -10.84 23.90
N SER A 367 8.39 -10.36 24.80
CA SER A 367 7.06 -10.97 25.01
C SER A 367 6.04 -10.01 25.63
N VAL A 368 4.75 -10.30 25.39
CA VAL A 368 3.59 -9.65 25.98
C VAL A 368 2.75 -10.72 26.68
N ASP A 369 2.52 -10.57 28.01
CA ASP A 369 1.81 -11.54 28.86
C ASP A 369 2.33 -12.97 28.69
N GLY A 370 3.65 -13.13 28.52
CA GLY A 370 4.32 -14.43 28.35
C GLY A 370 4.26 -15.01 26.93
N ARG A 371 3.53 -14.37 25.97
CA ARG A 371 3.59 -14.74 24.56
C ARG A 371 4.80 -14.06 23.90
N GLU A 372 5.61 -14.86 23.24
CA GLU A 372 6.77 -14.36 22.49
C GLU A 372 6.32 -13.41 21.37
N VAL A 373 7.05 -12.32 21.16
CA VAL A 373 6.86 -11.34 20.09
C VAL A 373 8.11 -11.35 19.22
N LYS A 374 7.95 -11.69 17.95
CA LYS A 374 9.03 -11.84 16.99
C LYS A 374 9.13 -10.67 16.00
N SER A 375 8.03 -9.96 15.79
CA SER A 375 7.95 -8.85 14.85
C SER A 375 7.17 -7.67 15.41
N GLY A 376 7.37 -6.48 14.80
CA GLY A 376 6.59 -5.30 15.10
C GLY A 376 5.09 -5.50 14.84
N ASP A 377 4.74 -6.22 13.78
CA ASP A 377 3.34 -6.49 13.42
C ASP A 377 2.64 -7.35 14.48
N GLU A 378 3.32 -8.38 15.02
CA GLU A 378 2.79 -9.18 16.12
C GLU A 378 2.57 -8.33 17.39
N LEU A 379 3.51 -7.45 17.72
CA LEU A 379 3.38 -6.53 18.85
C LEU A 379 2.19 -5.57 18.66
N VAL A 380 2.06 -4.99 17.47
CA VAL A 380 0.95 -4.08 17.15
C VAL A 380 -0.38 -4.79 17.20
N ALA A 381 -0.50 -5.98 16.61
CA ALA A 381 -1.72 -6.76 16.61
C ALA A 381 -2.18 -7.09 18.05
N ASP A 382 -1.24 -7.52 18.91
CA ASP A 382 -1.55 -7.82 20.32
C ASP A 382 -1.99 -6.56 21.09
N ILE A 383 -1.20 -5.49 21.03
CA ILE A 383 -1.45 -4.28 21.83
C ILE A 383 -2.69 -3.54 21.32
N ALA A 384 -2.88 -3.43 20.00
CA ALA A 384 -4.02 -2.70 19.41
C ALA A 384 -5.37 -3.37 19.67
N ALA A 385 -5.40 -4.70 19.79
CA ALA A 385 -6.60 -5.45 20.13
C ALA A 385 -7.05 -5.28 21.59
N ARG A 386 -6.18 -4.73 22.44
CA ARG A 386 -6.48 -4.56 23.89
C ARG A 386 -7.30 -3.30 24.12
N LYS A 387 -8.22 -3.40 25.09
CA LYS A 387 -9.04 -2.25 25.49
C LYS A 387 -8.17 -1.20 26.20
N PRO A 388 -8.29 0.10 25.89
CA PRO A 388 -7.71 1.16 26.69
C PRO A 388 -8.09 1.03 28.18
N GLY A 389 -7.11 1.28 29.06
CA GLY A 389 -7.24 1.09 30.51
C GLY A 389 -6.87 -0.32 31.01
N SER A 390 -6.77 -1.32 30.12
CA SER A 390 -6.27 -2.66 30.51
C SER A 390 -4.74 -2.63 30.73
N LYS A 391 -4.23 -3.65 31.42
CA LYS A 391 -2.79 -3.79 31.69
C LYS A 391 -2.19 -4.91 30.85
N ALA A 392 -0.94 -4.73 30.42
CA ALA A 392 -0.14 -5.75 29.75
C ALA A 392 1.22 -5.86 30.44
N LYS A 393 1.68 -7.09 30.68
CA LYS A 393 3.03 -7.36 31.19
C LYS A 393 3.98 -7.53 30.00
N LEU A 394 5.01 -6.67 29.93
CA LEU A 394 6.03 -6.73 28.91
C LEU A 394 7.31 -7.34 29.49
N ALA A 395 7.90 -8.32 28.78
CA ALA A 395 9.28 -8.70 29.01
C ALA A 395 10.17 -8.08 27.93
N PHE A 396 11.31 -7.54 28.32
CA PHE A 396 12.24 -6.87 27.43
C PHE A 396 13.69 -7.09 27.84
N VAL A 397 14.61 -6.84 26.92
CA VAL A 397 16.06 -6.90 27.16
C VAL A 397 16.61 -5.48 27.09
N ARG A 398 17.30 -5.05 28.17
CA ARG A 398 18.04 -3.79 28.24
C ARG A 398 19.50 -4.08 28.57
N ASN A 399 20.42 -3.67 27.70
CA ASN A 399 21.86 -3.89 27.89
C ASN A 399 22.20 -5.36 28.18
N GLY A 400 21.55 -6.30 27.46
CA GLY A 400 21.76 -7.74 27.62
C GLY A 400 21.07 -8.37 28.85
N LYS A 401 20.37 -7.59 29.70
CA LYS A 401 19.67 -8.09 30.88
C LYS A 401 18.16 -8.15 30.64
N LYS A 402 17.56 -9.31 30.93
CA LYS A 402 16.09 -9.48 30.88
C LYS A 402 15.44 -8.70 32.03
N GLN A 403 14.39 -7.97 31.73
CA GLN A 403 13.58 -7.21 32.67
C GLN A 403 12.09 -7.35 32.31
N ASP A 404 11.22 -7.11 33.28
CA ASP A 404 9.77 -7.08 33.10
C ASP A 404 9.23 -5.74 33.56
N THR A 405 8.20 -5.26 32.89
CA THR A 405 7.39 -4.11 33.36
C THR A 405 5.91 -4.34 33.04
N THR A 406 5.04 -3.56 33.68
CA THR A 406 3.61 -3.58 33.37
C THR A 406 3.22 -2.22 32.83
N VAL A 407 2.63 -2.20 31.63
CA VAL A 407 2.13 -0.99 30.99
C VAL A 407 0.60 -0.94 31.04
N THR A 408 0.03 0.25 31.18
CA THR A 408 -1.39 0.48 30.99
C THR A 408 -1.66 0.81 29.53
N ILE A 409 -2.59 0.14 28.89
CA ILE A 409 -2.92 0.40 27.48
C ILE A 409 -3.66 1.75 27.40
N ALA A 410 -3.16 2.66 26.59
CA ALA A 410 -3.85 3.92 26.27
C ALA A 410 -4.60 3.85 24.95
N ASP A 411 -5.48 4.79 24.71
CA ASP A 411 -6.11 4.97 23.39
C ASP A 411 -5.10 5.62 22.43
N ARG A 412 -4.80 4.94 21.32
CA ARG A 412 -3.84 5.38 20.32
C ARG A 412 -4.15 6.79 19.78
N SER A 413 -5.42 7.06 19.50
CA SER A 413 -5.84 8.36 18.97
C SER A 413 -5.52 9.53 19.91
N LYS A 414 -5.56 9.29 21.21
CA LYS A 414 -5.22 10.32 22.24
C LYS A 414 -3.72 10.54 22.36
N LEU A 415 -2.91 9.47 22.23
CA LEU A 415 -1.45 9.57 22.35
C LEU A 415 -0.83 10.33 21.17
N PHE A 416 -1.42 10.24 20.00
CA PHE A 416 -0.86 10.82 18.78
C PHE A 416 -1.63 12.04 18.24
N ALA A 417 -2.68 12.50 18.94
CA ALA A 417 -3.48 13.66 18.53
C ALA A 417 -2.66 14.97 18.44
N SER A 418 -1.62 15.11 19.26
CA SER A 418 -0.75 16.30 19.28
C SER A 418 0.27 16.36 18.15
N ARG A 419 0.43 15.29 17.38
CA ARG A 419 1.39 15.20 16.26
C ARG A 419 0.85 15.71 14.93
N LEU A 420 -0.42 16.08 14.85
CA LEU A 420 -1.10 16.48 13.61
C LEU A 420 -1.04 17.98 13.29
N GLY A 421 -0.19 18.75 13.95
CA GLY A 421 -0.05 20.18 13.67
C GLY A 421 1.32 20.71 14.03
N GLU A 422 2.09 21.12 13.05
CA GLU A 422 3.18 22.11 13.00
C GLU A 422 4.44 21.62 12.24
N GLU A 423 4.63 22.23 11.06
CA GLU A 423 5.91 22.26 10.33
C GLU A 423 6.51 23.66 10.38
N ASP A 424 7.84 23.77 10.40
CA ASP A 424 8.53 24.86 9.70
C ASP A 424 10.02 24.61 9.41
N GLU A 425 10.53 25.33 8.40
CA GLU A 425 11.63 25.11 7.47
C GLU A 425 13.01 25.69 7.86
N ASN A 426 14.04 25.18 7.16
CA ASN A 426 15.13 25.83 6.41
C ASN A 426 16.54 26.09 6.99
N GLN A 427 17.53 25.65 6.30
CA GLN A 427 18.67 26.28 5.60
C GLN A 427 20.05 25.61 5.72
N SER A 428 20.78 25.74 4.61
CA SER A 428 22.00 25.11 4.14
C SER A 428 23.33 25.67 4.68
N GLU A 429 24.45 24.91 4.65
CA GLU A 429 25.71 25.20 3.94
C GLU A 429 26.92 24.33 4.32
N GLU A 430 27.72 24.00 3.29
CA GLU A 430 29.13 23.59 3.12
C GLU A 430 29.68 22.21 3.58
N ALA A 431 30.36 21.56 2.60
CA ALA A 431 30.88 20.20 2.63
C ALA A 431 32.33 20.09 3.14
N PRO A 432 32.68 19.00 3.84
CA PRO A 432 33.95 18.32 3.63
C PRO A 432 33.97 16.78 3.71
N LYS A 433 35.00 16.22 3.20
CA LYS A 433 35.66 14.90 3.06
C LYS A 433 34.91 13.60 3.39
N ALA A 434 34.87 12.71 2.36
CA ALA A 434 34.24 11.42 2.35
C ALA A 434 34.78 10.43 3.42
N SER A 435 33.84 9.83 4.13
CA SER A 435 34.01 8.83 5.17
C SER A 435 33.72 7.41 4.64
N LYS A 436 34.03 6.33 5.41
CA LYS A 436 33.69 4.93 5.08
C LYS A 436 32.19 4.70 4.95
N PHE A 437 31.41 5.41 5.77
CA PHE A 437 29.96 5.39 5.64
C PHE A 437 29.46 6.23 4.46
N GLY A 438 30.33 7.10 3.91
CA GLY A 438 29.97 8.02 2.83
C GLY A 438 29.19 9.24 3.31
N VAL A 439 29.35 9.62 4.59
CA VAL A 439 28.62 10.74 5.18
C VAL A 439 29.61 11.77 5.72
N THR A 440 29.24 13.03 5.56
CA THR A 440 29.92 14.15 6.21
C THR A 440 29.06 14.68 7.33
N VAL A 441 29.63 14.88 8.51
CA VAL A 441 28.92 15.36 9.69
C VAL A 441 29.54 16.64 10.24
N ARG A 442 28.73 17.46 10.92
CA ARG A 442 29.18 18.65 11.62
C ARG A 442 28.65 18.70 13.06
N SER A 443 29.32 19.48 13.90
CA SER A 443 28.86 19.74 15.27
C SER A 443 27.53 20.50 15.27
N ILE A 444 26.72 20.24 16.29
CA ILE A 444 25.49 20.97 16.54
C ILE A 444 25.86 22.26 17.29
N THR A 445 25.66 23.41 16.62
CA THR A 445 25.83 24.72 17.26
C THR A 445 24.66 24.99 18.22
N PRO A 446 24.82 25.87 19.26
CA PRO A 446 23.72 26.21 20.16
C PRO A 446 22.45 26.67 19.43
N ASP A 447 22.59 27.55 18.42
CA ASP A 447 21.47 28.05 17.61
C ASP A 447 20.77 26.92 16.82
N LEU A 448 21.53 25.93 16.38
CA LEU A 448 21.00 24.78 15.67
C LEU A 448 20.34 23.80 16.66
N ALA A 449 20.90 23.64 17.85
CA ALA A 449 20.32 22.85 18.93
C ALA A 449 18.93 23.37 19.33
N ASP A 450 18.81 24.69 19.48
CA ASP A 450 17.53 25.36 19.80
C ASP A 450 16.50 25.14 18.67
N ARG A 451 16.90 25.33 17.40
CA ARG A 451 16.02 25.08 16.24
C ARG A 451 15.58 23.64 16.11
N LEU A 452 16.46 22.70 16.41
CA LEU A 452 16.17 21.26 16.36
C LEU A 452 15.56 20.74 17.68
N SER A 453 15.38 21.61 18.69
CA SER A 453 14.89 21.25 20.03
C SER A 453 15.66 20.05 20.63
N ILE A 454 16.99 20.06 20.50
CA ILE A 454 17.92 19.06 21.04
C ILE A 454 18.86 19.70 22.06
N THR A 455 19.34 18.88 22.97
CA THR A 455 20.36 19.35 23.93
C THR A 455 21.68 19.65 23.19
N ALA A 456 22.19 20.86 23.30
CA ALA A 456 23.47 21.22 22.68
C ALA A 456 24.58 20.26 23.15
N GLY A 457 25.44 19.84 22.20
CA GLY A 457 26.52 18.89 22.46
C GLY A 457 26.12 17.42 22.49
N LYS A 458 24.88 17.05 22.06
CA LYS A 458 24.47 15.67 21.82
C LYS A 458 24.14 15.47 20.35
N GLY A 459 24.90 14.58 19.72
CA GLY A 459 24.71 14.23 18.31
C GLY A 459 25.55 15.07 17.35
N VAL A 460 25.53 14.66 16.08
CA VAL A 460 26.12 15.37 14.94
C VAL A 460 25.10 15.49 13.84
N VAL A 461 25.10 16.62 13.12
CA VAL A 461 24.21 16.82 11.98
C VAL A 461 24.88 16.28 10.71
N VAL A 462 24.13 15.50 9.95
CA VAL A 462 24.52 15.07 8.61
C VAL A 462 24.55 16.26 7.68
N GLN A 463 25.73 16.60 7.18
CA GLN A 463 25.94 17.73 6.31
C GLN A 463 25.77 17.33 4.85
N ASP A 464 26.27 16.15 4.48
CA ASP A 464 26.18 15.60 3.13
C ASP A 464 26.25 14.08 3.14
N VAL A 465 25.57 13.43 2.20
CA VAL A 465 25.55 11.99 1.99
C VAL A 465 26.01 11.72 0.56
N LYS A 466 27.10 10.97 0.42
CA LYS A 466 27.67 10.64 -0.88
C LYS A 466 26.76 9.67 -1.62
N GLN A 467 26.45 9.96 -2.85
CA GLN A 467 25.64 9.11 -3.73
C GLN A 467 26.31 7.72 -3.93
N GLY A 468 25.52 6.64 -3.83
CA GLY A 468 25.98 5.26 -3.87
C GLY A 468 26.77 4.83 -2.64
N SER A 469 26.60 5.51 -1.49
CA SER A 469 27.28 5.17 -0.24
C SER A 469 26.43 4.31 0.68
N PHE A 470 27.09 3.66 1.62
CA PHE A 470 26.41 2.87 2.67
C PHE A 470 25.35 3.68 3.45
N ALA A 471 25.63 4.93 3.76
CA ALA A 471 24.68 5.80 4.46
C ALA A 471 23.45 6.12 3.60
N GLU A 472 23.61 6.35 2.29
CA GLU A 472 22.48 6.53 1.36
C GLU A 472 21.64 5.27 1.26
N ASP A 473 22.28 4.09 1.14
CA ASP A 473 21.58 2.80 1.09
C ASP A 473 20.73 2.53 2.34
N LEU A 474 21.14 3.09 3.47
CA LEU A 474 20.38 3.02 4.73
C LEU A 474 19.29 4.09 4.84
N GLY A 475 19.21 5.05 3.92
CA GLY A 475 18.25 6.13 3.95
C GLY A 475 18.63 7.31 4.86
N LEU A 476 19.91 7.48 5.20
CA LEU A 476 20.39 8.65 5.92
C LEU A 476 20.39 9.86 5.00
N ASN A 477 19.82 10.97 5.44
CA ASN A 477 19.66 12.17 4.62
C ASN A 477 20.37 13.38 5.21
N ARG A 478 20.64 14.37 4.34
CA ARG A 478 21.16 15.67 4.77
C ARG A 478 20.19 16.35 5.75
N GLY A 479 20.73 16.79 6.88
CA GLY A 479 19.97 17.45 7.94
C GLY A 479 19.52 16.52 9.08
N ASP A 480 19.67 15.21 8.92
CA ASP A 480 19.43 14.24 9.99
C ASP A 480 20.48 14.41 11.10
N VAL A 481 20.11 14.05 12.33
CA VAL A 481 21.01 14.09 13.49
C VAL A 481 21.35 12.67 13.92
N VAL A 482 22.61 12.29 13.83
CA VAL A 482 23.09 11.02 14.37
C VAL A 482 23.42 11.18 15.85
N LEU A 483 22.75 10.42 16.69
CA LEU A 483 22.88 10.45 18.16
C LEU A 483 23.81 9.35 18.67
N GLU A 484 23.72 8.15 18.08
CA GLU A 484 24.52 6.99 18.45
C GLU A 484 24.87 6.15 17.22
N VAL A 485 26.01 5.42 17.29
CA VAL A 485 26.39 4.38 16.36
C VAL A 485 26.72 3.13 17.17
N ASN A 486 26.02 2.01 16.94
CA ASN A 486 26.21 0.76 17.69
C ASN A 486 26.21 0.94 19.22
N LYS A 487 25.24 1.70 19.76
CA LYS A 487 25.12 2.06 21.19
C LYS A 487 26.24 2.97 21.74
N GLN A 488 27.13 3.45 20.90
CA GLN A 488 28.15 4.40 21.28
C GLN A 488 27.62 5.81 21.01
N PRO A 489 27.53 6.67 22.02
CA PRO A 489 27.03 8.04 21.84
C PRO A 489 27.99 8.84 20.96
N VAL A 490 27.43 9.65 20.09
CA VAL A 490 28.14 10.58 19.22
C VAL A 490 27.83 11.99 19.69
N ASN A 491 28.82 12.72 20.22
CA ASN A 491 28.62 14.07 20.73
C ASN A 491 29.26 15.15 19.83
N ASN A 492 30.21 14.73 19.00
CA ASN A 492 30.94 15.61 18.09
C ASN A 492 31.44 14.81 16.87
N PRO A 493 31.91 15.47 15.78
CA PRO A 493 32.42 14.82 14.59
C PRO A 493 33.63 13.89 14.82
N ASP A 494 34.44 14.15 15.84
CA ASP A 494 35.60 13.32 16.17
C ASP A 494 35.14 11.97 16.75
N ASP A 495 34.10 11.95 17.62
CA ASP A 495 33.50 10.71 18.12
C ASP A 495 32.96 9.87 16.94
N PHE A 496 32.22 10.50 16.04
CA PHE A 496 31.70 9.84 14.83
C PHE A 496 32.83 9.23 13.98
N THR A 497 33.85 10.03 13.68
CA THR A 497 35.00 9.58 12.90
C THR A 497 35.80 8.46 13.58
N LYS A 498 35.93 8.51 14.91
CA LYS A 498 36.60 7.46 15.68
C LYS A 498 35.83 6.13 15.62
N ILE A 499 34.52 6.18 15.81
CA ILE A 499 33.66 4.98 15.70
C ILE A 499 33.75 4.41 14.28
N GLU A 500 33.58 5.26 13.26
CA GLU A 500 33.68 4.87 11.86
C GLU A 500 35.01 4.19 11.52
N LYS A 501 36.14 4.76 11.96
CA LYS A 501 37.48 4.16 11.73
C LYS A 501 37.63 2.79 12.36
N SER A 502 36.96 2.54 13.48
CA SER A 502 37.01 1.25 14.18
C SER A 502 36.22 0.14 13.47
N MET A 503 35.26 0.51 12.59
CA MET A 503 34.41 -0.44 11.87
C MET A 503 35.17 -1.10 10.72
N LYS A 504 34.85 -2.39 10.49
CA LYS A 504 35.43 -3.22 9.41
C LYS A 504 34.31 -3.64 8.44
N SER A 505 34.70 -3.90 7.19
CA SER A 505 33.81 -4.53 6.21
C SER A 505 33.22 -5.83 6.77
N GLY A 506 31.94 -6.07 6.51
CA GLY A 506 31.18 -7.22 7.05
C GLY A 506 30.64 -7.04 8.47
N GLN A 507 30.85 -5.88 9.12
CA GLN A 507 30.29 -5.60 10.43
C GLN A 507 28.93 -4.89 10.32
N ASP A 508 28.02 -5.21 11.25
CA ASP A 508 26.74 -4.54 11.38
C ASP A 508 26.93 -3.15 11.99
N VAL A 509 26.25 -2.18 11.38
CA VAL A 509 26.23 -0.80 11.81
C VAL A 509 24.77 -0.38 12.03
N VAL A 510 24.51 0.19 13.19
CA VAL A 510 23.19 0.70 13.57
C VAL A 510 23.34 2.15 14.00
N PHE A 511 22.74 3.06 13.25
CA PHE A 511 22.63 4.47 13.62
C PHE A 511 21.32 4.70 14.38
N LEU A 512 21.37 5.36 15.52
CA LEU A 512 20.21 5.99 16.11
C LEU A 512 20.16 7.43 15.58
N VAL A 513 19.13 7.72 14.80
CA VAL A 513 19.01 8.97 14.04
C VAL A 513 17.74 9.70 14.42
N ARG A 514 17.82 11.00 14.56
CA ARG A 514 16.67 11.88 14.54
C ARG A 514 16.52 12.47 13.15
N PRO A 515 15.47 12.12 12.39
CA PRO A 515 15.26 12.64 11.04
C PRO A 515 15.05 14.15 11.04
N ARG A 516 15.48 14.80 9.96
CA ARG A 516 15.15 16.21 9.69
C ARG A 516 13.63 16.34 9.61
N GLY A 517 13.03 17.30 10.36
CA GLY A 517 11.58 17.48 10.38
C GLY A 517 10.82 16.59 11.36
N ALA A 518 11.51 15.84 12.25
CA ALA A 518 10.85 15.13 13.35
C ALA A 518 10.09 16.12 14.24
N ARG A 519 8.75 16.02 14.25
CA ARG A 519 7.82 16.98 14.88
C ARG A 519 7.79 16.93 16.41
N SER A 520 8.40 15.94 17.05
CA SER A 520 8.51 15.83 18.49
C SER A 520 9.96 15.90 18.94
N GLN A 521 10.19 16.43 20.17
CA GLN A 521 11.53 16.48 20.77
C GLN A 521 12.21 15.10 20.85
N ASP A 522 11.45 14.01 20.79
CA ASP A 522 11.88 12.64 21.04
C ASP A 522 11.78 11.70 19.82
N GLY A 523 11.45 12.19 18.61
CA GLY A 523 11.32 11.33 17.42
C GLY A 523 12.66 10.82 16.92
N THR A 524 12.99 9.54 17.17
CA THR A 524 14.20 8.88 16.66
C THR A 524 13.87 7.59 15.92
N ILE A 525 14.74 7.21 14.97
CA ILE A 525 14.64 5.96 14.21
C ILE A 525 15.98 5.23 14.20
N PHE A 526 15.96 3.94 14.01
CA PHE A 526 17.15 3.17 13.71
C PHE A 526 17.32 3.01 12.20
N LEU A 527 18.51 3.33 11.70
CA LEU A 527 18.96 2.98 10.35
C LEU A 527 20.08 1.96 10.51
N ALA A 528 19.98 0.81 9.85
CA ALA A 528 20.88 -0.29 10.11
C ALA A 528 21.17 -1.13 8.86
N GLY A 529 22.39 -1.63 8.77
CA GLY A 529 22.86 -2.53 7.71
C GLY A 529 24.23 -3.09 8.00
N THR A 530 24.74 -3.94 7.08
CA THR A 530 26.08 -4.51 7.16
C THR A 530 27.01 -3.70 6.25
N LEU A 531 28.11 -3.19 6.81
CA LEU A 531 29.07 -2.36 6.07
C LEU A 531 29.71 -3.18 4.94
N PRO A 532 29.66 -2.74 3.67
CA PRO A 532 30.17 -3.49 2.54
C PRO A 532 31.70 -3.72 2.55
#